data_77c38ad456ad1363f2404445c4fa5988
#
_entry.id   77c38ad456ad1363f2404445c4fa5988
#
_cell.length_a   1.000
_cell.length_b   1.000
_cell.length_c   1.000
_cell.angle_alpha   90.00
_cell.angle_beta   90.00
_cell.angle_gamma   90.00
#
_symmetry.space_group_name_H-M   'P 1'
#
loop_
_entity.id
_entity.type
_entity.pdbx_description
1 polymer ?
#
loop_
_entity_poly.entity_id
_entity_poly.type
_entity_poly.pdbx_seq_one_letter_code
_entity_poly.pdbx_strand_id
1 'polypeptide(L)'
;NFKTGELFITKTKRRKERIVVASDDMLLLLKKYRSQRAIFDKGNEYFFIHTDSSALKSWQLTALVKSCWAAAHPEVDPKLLPRLRPYDLRHRFASTVLQRWLDEGRNLYAMLPYLRAYMGHEKFSDTAYYIHILPERLMVSPGVQWENIDRIGMEVDIWAR
;
A
#
# COMPACT_ATOMS: atom_id res chain seq x y z
N ASN A 1 6.63 2.82 16.46
CA ASN A 1 7.78 2.33 17.23
C ASN A 1 9.03 2.30 16.36
N PHE A 2 10.01 3.17 16.63
CA PHE A 2 11.24 3.29 15.82
C PHE A 2 12.30 2.21 16.11
N LYS A 3 12.09 1.39 17.14
CA LYS A 3 12.99 0.25 17.43
C LYS A 3 12.58 -0.98 16.65
N THR A 4 11.28 -1.26 16.56
CA THR A 4 10.73 -2.47 15.94
C THR A 4 10.17 -2.25 14.53
N GLY A 5 10.06 -0.99 14.06
CA GLY A 5 9.42 -0.65 12.80
C GLY A 5 7.89 -0.79 12.80
N GLU A 6 7.29 -1.07 13.94
CA GLU A 6 5.85 -1.27 14.08
C GLU A 6 5.08 0.05 13.96
N LEU A 7 4.07 0.04 13.10
CA LEU A 7 3.08 1.08 12.91
C LEU A 7 1.72 0.56 13.37
N PHE A 8 1.21 1.15 14.45
CA PHE A 8 -0.09 0.79 14.98
C PHE A 8 -1.18 1.62 14.30
N ILE A 9 -2.02 0.97 13.49
CA ILE A 9 -3.10 1.60 12.74
C ILE A 9 -4.37 1.49 13.54
N THR A 10 -4.83 2.62 14.08
CA THR A 10 -6.05 2.75 14.88
C THR A 10 -7.10 3.57 14.14
N LYS A 11 -8.28 3.71 14.73
CA LYS A 11 -9.37 4.57 14.25
C LYS A 11 -9.71 4.36 12.76
N THR A 12 -9.64 3.12 12.31
CA THR A 12 -10.03 2.79 10.94
C THR A 12 -11.55 2.95 10.77
N LYS A 13 -12.01 3.14 9.53
CA LYS A 13 -13.44 3.32 9.20
C LYS A 13 -14.36 2.23 9.79
N ARG A 14 -13.81 1.03 10.06
CA ARG A 14 -14.52 -0.13 10.58
C ARG A 14 -14.02 -0.60 11.96
N ARG A 15 -13.30 0.27 12.69
CA ARG A 15 -12.75 -0.01 14.02
C ARG A 15 -11.85 -1.25 14.09
N LYS A 16 -11.28 -1.67 12.96
CA LYS A 16 -10.30 -2.77 12.92
C LYS A 16 -8.90 -2.18 13.10
N GLU A 17 -8.31 -2.46 14.22
CA GLU A 17 -6.94 -2.08 14.50
C GLU A 17 -5.99 -3.15 13.99
N ARG A 18 -4.80 -2.76 13.57
CA ARG A 18 -3.75 -3.68 13.14
C ARG A 18 -2.37 -3.08 13.29
N ILE A 19 -1.39 -3.95 13.40
CA ILE A 19 0.01 -3.58 13.32
C ILE A 19 0.50 -3.90 11.90
N VAL A 20 1.22 -2.96 11.30
CA VAL A 20 2.01 -3.18 10.10
C VAL A 20 3.46 -2.88 10.41
N VAL A 21 4.38 -3.61 9.79
CA VAL A 21 5.81 -3.43 10.00
C VAL A 21 6.39 -2.71 8.79
N ALA A 22 7.09 -1.61 9.04
CA ALA A 22 7.84 -0.91 8.01
C ALA A 22 9.11 -1.72 7.65
N SER A 23 9.51 -1.71 6.38
CA SER A 23 10.82 -2.22 5.97
C SER A 23 11.95 -1.36 6.58
N ASP A 24 13.16 -1.91 6.62
CA ASP A 24 14.32 -1.19 7.15
C ASP A 24 14.58 0.13 6.39
N ASP A 25 14.44 0.12 5.08
CA ASP A 25 14.56 1.32 4.23
C ASP A 25 13.52 2.37 4.60
N MET A 26 12.27 1.96 4.79
CA MET A 26 11.19 2.86 5.21
C MET A 26 11.45 3.40 6.61
N LEU A 27 11.92 2.55 7.53
CA LEU A 27 12.26 2.97 8.89
C LEU A 27 13.40 3.99 8.89
N LEU A 28 14.39 3.82 8.02
CA LEU A 28 15.49 4.79 7.83
C LEU A 28 14.95 6.14 7.33
N LEU A 29 14.07 6.13 6.33
CA LEU A 29 13.41 7.35 5.82
C LEU A 29 12.59 8.06 6.90
N LEU A 30 11.84 7.31 7.69
CA LEU A 30 11.04 7.87 8.78
C LEU A 30 11.94 8.46 9.89
N LYS A 31 13.07 7.84 10.20
CA LYS A 31 14.06 8.39 11.14
C LYS A 31 14.68 9.69 10.60
N LYS A 32 15.04 9.72 9.33
CA LYS A 32 15.57 10.93 8.66
C LYS A 32 14.53 12.06 8.68
N TYR A 33 13.28 11.76 8.32
CA TYR A 33 12.20 12.74 8.41
C TYR A 33 12.02 13.28 9.84
N ARG A 34 12.02 12.39 10.84
CA ARG A 34 11.91 12.78 12.25
C ARG A 34 13.01 13.75 12.68
N SER A 35 14.25 13.53 12.26
CA SER A 35 15.35 14.43 12.57
C SER A 35 15.20 15.80 11.91
N GLN A 36 14.76 15.84 10.66
CA GLN A 36 14.49 17.11 9.96
C GLN A 36 13.27 17.85 10.55
N ARG A 37 12.21 17.10 10.86
CA ARG A 37 11.01 17.64 11.48
C ARG A 37 11.31 18.38 12.80
N ALA A 38 12.25 17.88 13.58
CA ALA A 38 12.61 18.46 14.89
C ALA A 38 13.05 19.94 14.79
N ILE A 39 13.48 20.41 13.62
CA ILE A 39 13.92 21.78 13.39
C ILE A 39 12.75 22.78 13.48
N PHE A 40 11.55 22.37 13.08
CA PHE A 40 10.35 23.22 13.00
C PHE A 40 9.17 22.71 13.80
N ASP A 41 9.36 21.62 14.55
CA ASP A 41 8.33 21.06 15.44
C ASP A 41 8.13 21.93 16.69
N LYS A 42 6.90 22.38 16.88
CA LYS A 42 6.47 23.16 18.05
C LYS A 42 5.65 22.30 19.04
N GLY A 43 5.93 21.01 19.11
CA GLY A 43 5.22 20.08 20.01
C GLY A 43 3.92 19.53 19.41
N ASN A 44 3.85 19.41 18.09
CA ASN A 44 2.68 18.81 17.43
C ASN A 44 2.61 17.29 17.69
N GLU A 45 1.42 16.79 18.00
CA GLU A 45 1.16 15.36 18.24
C GLU A 45 1.24 14.51 16.95
N TYR A 46 1.01 15.14 15.78
CA TYR A 46 1.06 14.46 14.50
C TYR A 46 2.48 14.25 14.02
N PHE A 47 2.77 13.09 13.44
CA PHE A 47 4.10 12.80 12.92
C PHE A 47 4.41 13.59 11.64
N PHE A 48 3.48 13.66 10.69
CA PHE A 48 3.65 14.41 9.46
C PHE A 48 3.08 15.83 9.62
N ILE A 49 3.96 16.81 9.53
CA ILE A 49 3.64 18.23 9.72
C ILE A 49 4.25 19.09 8.62
N HIS A 50 3.71 20.28 8.45
CA HIS A 50 4.29 21.34 7.63
C HIS A 50 5.42 22.08 8.36
N THR A 51 6.13 22.94 7.64
CA THR A 51 7.20 23.81 8.19
C THR A 51 6.69 24.82 9.21
N ASP A 52 5.40 25.18 9.16
CA ASP A 52 4.72 25.99 10.17
C ASP A 52 4.24 25.19 11.40
N SER A 53 4.60 23.92 11.49
CA SER A 53 4.17 22.96 12.51
C SER A 53 2.70 22.55 12.44
N SER A 54 1.95 22.92 11.44
CA SER A 54 0.56 22.45 11.26
C SER A 54 0.51 20.98 10.79
N ALA A 55 -0.55 20.25 11.14
CA ALA A 55 -0.74 18.86 10.71
C ALA A 55 -0.97 18.75 9.20
N LEU A 56 -0.33 17.80 8.54
CA LEU A 56 -0.56 17.50 7.13
C LEU A 56 -1.96 16.92 6.94
N LYS A 57 -2.78 17.58 6.12
CA LYS A 57 -4.15 17.14 5.80
C LYS A 57 -4.16 16.20 4.60
N SER A 58 -5.12 15.26 4.58
CA SER A 58 -5.20 14.23 3.53
C SER A 58 -5.31 14.79 2.10
N TRP A 59 -6.00 15.91 1.90
CA TRP A 59 -6.12 16.54 0.58
C TRP A 59 -4.78 17.12 0.08
N GLN A 60 -3.92 17.59 0.99
CA GLN A 60 -2.58 18.09 0.69
C GLN A 60 -1.65 16.96 0.23
N LEU A 61 -1.85 15.73 0.73
CA LEU A 61 -1.11 14.56 0.30
C LEU A 61 -1.27 14.30 -1.20
N THR A 62 -2.47 14.52 -1.75
CA THR A 62 -2.71 14.35 -3.19
C THR A 62 -1.92 15.36 -4.01
N ALA A 63 -1.88 16.62 -3.57
CA ALA A 63 -1.09 17.65 -4.24
C ALA A 63 0.41 17.37 -4.17
N LEU A 64 0.89 16.91 -3.00
CA LEU A 64 2.28 16.54 -2.79
C LEU A 64 2.71 15.36 -3.68
N VAL A 65 1.90 14.30 -3.74
CA VAL A 65 2.17 13.12 -4.62
C VAL A 65 2.22 13.55 -6.08
N LYS A 66 1.30 14.41 -6.53
CA LYS A 66 1.29 14.94 -7.89
C LYS A 66 2.54 15.77 -8.19
N SER A 67 2.97 16.62 -7.27
CA SER A 67 4.20 17.42 -7.42
C SER A 67 5.44 16.53 -7.50
N CYS A 68 5.56 15.54 -6.61
CA CYS A 68 6.67 14.58 -6.64
C CYS A 68 6.67 13.76 -7.94
N TRP A 69 5.48 13.39 -8.43
CA TRP A 69 5.35 12.64 -9.69
C TRP A 69 5.84 13.46 -10.89
N ALA A 70 5.44 14.72 -10.98
CA ALA A 70 5.92 15.64 -12.02
C ALA A 70 7.43 15.86 -11.92
N ALA A 71 7.97 16.06 -10.72
CA ALA A 71 9.39 16.25 -10.50
C ALA A 71 10.25 15.02 -10.85
N ALA A 72 9.68 13.81 -10.75
CA ALA A 72 10.34 12.57 -11.14
C ALA A 72 10.37 12.33 -12.66
N HIS A 73 9.62 13.12 -13.45
CA HIS A 73 9.51 13.02 -14.90
C HIS A 73 9.68 14.40 -15.55
N PRO A 74 10.83 15.05 -15.38
CA PRO A 74 11.06 16.41 -15.84
C PRO A 74 10.99 16.55 -17.37
N GLU A 75 11.17 15.43 -18.09
CA GLU A 75 11.14 15.35 -19.55
C GLU A 75 9.71 15.30 -20.14
N VAL A 76 8.69 15.10 -19.30
CA VAL A 76 7.30 14.94 -19.76
C VAL A 76 6.47 16.14 -19.32
N ASP A 77 5.69 16.72 -20.26
CA ASP A 77 4.71 17.76 -19.91
C ASP A 77 3.79 17.22 -18.78
N PRO A 78 3.67 17.91 -17.64
CA PRO A 78 2.82 17.50 -16.52
C PRO A 78 1.36 17.22 -16.90
N LYS A 79 0.87 17.82 -18.01
CA LYS A 79 -0.48 17.57 -18.54
C LYS A 79 -0.62 16.21 -19.21
N LEU A 80 0.48 15.65 -19.70
CA LEU A 80 0.52 14.35 -20.39
C LEU A 80 0.82 13.20 -19.41
N LEU A 81 1.27 13.52 -18.20
CA LEU A 81 1.54 12.50 -17.19
C LEU A 81 0.24 11.80 -16.76
N PRO A 82 0.26 10.44 -16.66
CA PRO A 82 -0.85 9.71 -16.07
C PRO A 82 -1.18 10.24 -14.66
N ARG A 83 -2.46 10.29 -14.34
CA ARG A 83 -2.91 10.73 -13.03
C ARG A 83 -2.48 9.74 -11.96
N LEU A 84 -1.61 10.17 -11.04
CA LEU A 84 -1.20 9.39 -9.87
C LEU A 84 -1.94 9.90 -8.62
N ARG A 85 -2.60 8.99 -7.91
CA ARG A 85 -3.24 9.25 -6.61
C ARG A 85 -2.47 8.52 -5.51
N PRO A 86 -2.48 8.99 -4.26
CA PRO A 86 -1.88 8.26 -3.14
C PRO A 86 -2.37 6.81 -3.02
N TYR A 87 -3.63 6.55 -3.39
CA TYR A 87 -4.21 5.22 -3.35
C TYR A 87 -3.64 4.27 -4.41
N ASP A 88 -3.16 4.79 -5.52
CA ASP A 88 -2.54 3.98 -6.58
C ASP A 88 -1.22 3.34 -6.10
N LEU A 89 -0.52 3.98 -5.15
CA LEU A 89 0.65 3.40 -4.48
C LEU A 89 0.30 2.13 -3.70
N ARG A 90 -0.91 2.06 -3.15
CA ARG A 90 -1.41 0.86 -2.46
C ARG A 90 -1.64 -0.29 -3.46
N HIS A 91 -2.19 0.01 -4.63
CA HIS A 91 -2.34 -0.99 -5.70
C HIS A 91 -0.97 -1.50 -6.15
N ARG A 92 -0.03 -0.58 -6.38
CA ARG A 92 1.35 -0.93 -6.76
C ARG A 92 2.02 -1.82 -5.72
N PHE A 93 1.87 -1.50 -4.43
CA PHE A 93 2.41 -2.33 -3.35
C PHE A 93 1.86 -3.76 -3.42
N ALA A 94 0.54 -3.93 -3.50
CA ALA A 94 -0.08 -5.24 -3.54
C ALA A 94 0.39 -6.07 -4.75
N SER A 95 0.39 -5.47 -5.96
CA SER A 95 0.85 -6.14 -7.18
C SER A 95 2.34 -6.52 -7.09
N THR A 96 3.18 -5.64 -6.53
CA THR A 96 4.62 -5.92 -6.38
C THR A 96 4.87 -7.06 -5.39
N VAL A 97 4.11 -7.14 -4.30
CA VAL A 97 4.23 -8.24 -3.33
C VAL A 97 3.83 -9.57 -3.97
N LEU A 98 2.71 -9.59 -4.69
CA LEU A 98 2.25 -10.79 -5.39
C LEU A 98 3.25 -11.23 -6.47
N GLN A 99 3.79 -10.29 -7.24
CA GLN A 99 4.82 -10.57 -8.23
C GLN A 99 6.06 -11.20 -7.60
N ARG A 100 6.56 -10.62 -6.50
CA ARG A 100 7.71 -11.17 -5.77
C ARG A 100 7.46 -12.59 -5.29
N TRP A 101 6.29 -12.87 -4.74
CA TRP A 101 5.95 -14.21 -4.29
C TRP A 101 5.88 -15.21 -5.43
N LEU A 102 5.41 -14.81 -6.60
CA LEU A 102 5.46 -15.65 -7.81
C LEU A 102 6.89 -15.92 -8.26
N ASP A 103 7.73 -14.89 -8.29
CA ASP A 103 9.14 -15.01 -8.69
C ASP A 103 9.90 -15.92 -7.71
N GLU A 104 9.50 -15.93 -6.43
CA GLU A 104 10.02 -16.83 -5.40
C GLU A 104 9.39 -18.26 -5.44
N GLY A 105 8.49 -18.53 -6.37
CA GLY A 105 7.78 -19.82 -6.49
C GLY A 105 6.81 -20.12 -5.36
N ARG A 106 6.35 -19.11 -4.62
CA ARG A 106 5.41 -19.29 -3.51
C ARG A 106 4.00 -19.53 -4.05
N ASN A 107 3.25 -20.36 -3.33
CA ASN A 107 1.83 -20.54 -3.60
C ASN A 107 1.06 -19.26 -3.19
N LEU A 108 0.58 -18.49 -4.18
CA LEU A 108 -0.16 -17.24 -3.93
C LEU A 108 -1.40 -17.47 -3.07
N TYR A 109 -2.10 -18.59 -3.28
CA TYR A 109 -3.29 -18.92 -2.50
C TYR A 109 -3.01 -18.99 -1.00
N ALA A 110 -1.92 -19.65 -0.63
CA ALA A 110 -1.48 -19.74 0.76
C ALA A 110 -1.00 -18.39 1.33
N MET A 111 -0.52 -17.48 0.46
CA MET A 111 0.03 -16.19 0.86
C MET A 111 -1.00 -15.04 0.92
N LEU A 112 -2.12 -15.15 0.19
CA LEU A 112 -3.16 -14.12 0.14
C LEU A 112 -3.71 -13.71 1.52
N PRO A 113 -3.95 -14.61 2.49
CA PRO A 113 -4.39 -14.22 3.83
C PRO A 113 -3.45 -13.25 4.54
N TYR A 114 -2.14 -13.38 4.35
CA TYR A 114 -1.14 -12.46 4.91
C TYR A 114 -1.22 -11.08 4.26
N LEU A 115 -1.33 -11.03 2.93
CA LEU A 115 -1.51 -9.76 2.22
C LEU A 115 -2.83 -9.09 2.64
N ARG A 116 -3.91 -9.86 2.75
CA ARG A 116 -5.21 -9.39 3.23
C ARG A 116 -5.10 -8.74 4.61
N ALA A 117 -4.45 -9.42 5.56
CA ALA A 117 -4.27 -8.92 6.92
C ALA A 117 -3.45 -7.62 6.93
N TYR A 118 -2.34 -7.60 6.20
CA TYR A 118 -1.47 -6.42 6.08
C TYR A 118 -2.21 -5.23 5.45
N MET A 119 -2.93 -5.46 4.36
CA MET A 119 -3.74 -4.45 3.67
C MET A 119 -4.95 -4.01 4.50
N GLY A 120 -5.42 -4.84 5.43
CA GLY A 120 -6.63 -4.60 6.21
C GLY A 120 -7.91 -4.71 5.39
N HIS A 121 -7.92 -5.59 4.38
CA HIS A 121 -9.12 -5.89 3.60
C HIS A 121 -10.07 -6.75 4.42
N GLU A 122 -11.35 -6.44 4.33
CA GLU A 122 -12.38 -7.21 5.02
C GLU A 122 -12.75 -8.47 4.25
N LYS A 123 -12.96 -8.30 2.95
CA LYS A 123 -13.30 -9.39 2.05
C LYS A 123 -12.03 -9.96 1.43
N PHE A 124 -12.02 -11.25 1.23
CA PHE A 124 -10.94 -11.94 0.54
C PHE A 124 -10.86 -11.52 -0.92
N SER A 125 -12.01 -11.30 -1.56
CA SER A 125 -12.14 -10.79 -2.93
C SER A 125 -11.40 -9.48 -3.17
N ASP A 126 -11.37 -8.58 -2.18
CA ASP A 126 -10.63 -7.30 -2.31
C ASP A 126 -9.11 -7.52 -2.49
N THR A 127 -8.61 -8.65 -1.98
CA THR A 127 -7.20 -9.02 -2.13
C THR A 127 -6.98 -9.88 -3.38
N ALA A 128 -7.87 -10.83 -3.65
CA ALA A 128 -7.82 -11.67 -4.83
C ALA A 128 -7.90 -10.86 -6.14
N TYR A 129 -8.61 -9.73 -6.12
CA TYR A 129 -8.67 -8.77 -7.24
C TYR A 129 -7.28 -8.41 -7.80
N TYR A 130 -6.26 -8.31 -6.95
CA TYR A 130 -4.91 -7.96 -7.40
C TYR A 130 -4.25 -9.06 -8.24
N ILE A 131 -4.69 -10.29 -8.16
CA ILE A 131 -4.19 -11.39 -9.00
C ILE A 131 -4.61 -11.16 -10.45
N HIS A 132 -5.84 -10.68 -10.68
CA HIS A 132 -6.34 -10.38 -12.03
C HIS A 132 -5.63 -9.20 -12.69
N ILE A 133 -4.89 -8.38 -11.93
CA ILE A 133 -4.11 -7.26 -12.46
C ILE A 133 -2.69 -7.70 -12.85
N LEU A 134 -2.28 -8.91 -12.50
CA LEU A 134 -0.95 -9.41 -12.84
C LEU A 134 -0.82 -9.59 -14.37
N PRO A 135 0.36 -9.33 -14.94
CA PRO A 135 0.60 -9.55 -16.37
C PRO A 135 0.27 -10.97 -16.81
N GLU A 136 -0.28 -11.14 -18.01
CA GLU A 136 -0.72 -12.43 -18.58
C GLU A 136 0.34 -13.54 -18.54
N ARG A 137 1.62 -13.19 -18.70
CA ARG A 137 2.74 -14.14 -18.56
C ARG A 137 2.82 -14.83 -17.19
N LEU A 138 2.16 -14.25 -16.18
CA LEU A 138 2.09 -14.83 -14.84
C LEU A 138 0.89 -15.74 -14.67
N MET A 139 -0.08 -15.67 -15.60
CA MET A 139 -1.25 -16.54 -15.62
C MET A 139 -0.88 -18.02 -15.90
N VAL A 140 0.29 -18.25 -16.49
CA VAL A 140 0.83 -19.60 -16.77
C VAL A 140 1.78 -20.11 -15.67
N SER A 141 1.95 -19.34 -14.60
CA SER A 141 2.85 -19.75 -13.51
C SER A 141 2.27 -20.92 -12.72
N PRO A 142 3.06 -21.98 -12.45
CA PRO A 142 2.62 -23.14 -11.66
C PRO A 142 2.25 -22.77 -10.22
N GLY A 143 2.66 -21.59 -9.74
CA GLY A 143 2.28 -21.07 -8.41
C GLY A 143 0.87 -20.48 -8.34
N VAL A 144 0.17 -20.37 -9.49
CA VAL A 144 -1.20 -19.83 -9.54
C VAL A 144 -2.16 -20.93 -9.95
N GLN A 145 -2.94 -21.42 -8.99
CA GLN A 145 -4.01 -22.38 -9.22
C GLN A 145 -5.30 -21.60 -9.55
N TRP A 146 -5.50 -21.26 -10.82
CA TRP A 146 -6.60 -20.42 -11.31
C TRP A 146 -7.98 -20.96 -10.94
N GLU A 147 -8.18 -22.29 -11.05
CA GLU A 147 -9.43 -22.95 -10.67
C GLU A 147 -9.84 -22.65 -9.22
N ASN A 148 -8.87 -22.55 -8.32
CA ASN A 148 -9.14 -22.22 -6.93
C ASN A 148 -9.47 -20.73 -6.74
N ILE A 149 -8.91 -19.86 -7.57
CA ILE A 149 -9.15 -18.40 -7.49
C ILE A 149 -10.55 -18.07 -8.01
N ASP A 150 -10.95 -18.66 -9.13
CA ASP A 150 -12.29 -18.48 -9.69
C ASP A 150 -13.37 -19.04 -8.74
N ARG A 151 -13.08 -20.15 -8.08
CA ARG A 151 -13.97 -20.73 -7.07
C ARG A 151 -14.19 -19.82 -5.86
N ILE A 152 -13.15 -19.09 -5.40
CA ILE A 152 -13.29 -18.10 -4.34
C ILE A 152 -14.16 -16.93 -4.82
N GLY A 153 -14.01 -16.48 -6.07
CA GLY A 153 -14.88 -15.46 -6.66
C GLY A 153 -16.35 -15.86 -6.65
N MET A 154 -16.64 -17.10 -7.02
CA MET A 154 -18.02 -17.64 -7.00
C MET A 154 -18.58 -17.81 -5.58
N GLU A 155 -17.78 -18.29 -4.63
CA GLU A 155 -18.21 -18.43 -3.22
C GLU A 155 -18.52 -17.07 -2.57
N VAL A 156 -17.88 -16.00 -3.01
CA VAL A 156 -18.12 -14.64 -2.50
C VAL A 156 -19.44 -14.07 -3.01
N ASP A 157 -19.84 -14.40 -4.25
CA ASP A 157 -21.12 -13.95 -4.82
C ASP A 157 -22.35 -14.66 -4.19
N ILE A 158 -22.15 -15.87 -3.66
CA ILE A 158 -23.22 -16.63 -2.94
C ILE A 158 -23.56 -15.98 -1.59
N TRP A 159 -22.62 -15.29 -0.95
CA TRP A 159 -22.81 -14.62 0.34
C TRP A 159 -23.19 -13.13 0.23
N ALA A 160 -23.25 -12.58 -0.99
CA ALA A 160 -23.61 -11.18 -1.26
C ALA A 160 -25.10 -10.98 -1.65
N ARG A 161 -25.91 -12.03 -1.56
CA ARG A 161 -27.38 -11.98 -1.75
C ARG A 161 -28.11 -11.92 -0.44
#